data_56f885bf122fe80b59683588aa8a1fc2
#
_entry.id   56f885bf122fe80b59683588aa8a1fc2
#
_cell.length_a   1.000
_cell.length_b   1.000
_cell.length_c   1.000
_cell.angle_alpha   90.00
_cell.angle_beta   90.00
_cell.angle_gamma   90.00
#
_symmetry.space_group_name_H-M   'P 1'
#
loop_
_entity.id
_entity.type
_entity.pdbx_description
1 polymer ?
#
loop_
_entity_poly.entity_id
_entity_poly.type
_entity_poly.pdbx_seq_one_letter_code
_entity_poly.pdbx_strand_id
1 'polypeptide(L)'
;SVSRGLGDVYKRQIYSTIEGLAKLSPDFISVTYGAGGSTKGKTVEIASVIKHEYGIESVAHLSCISSTKEDIKYECERLKEAGIDNILALRGDYPADATNFDPENLEFHYASELNEFIGEHFKGQFCLSGACYPETHQEADGFKKDLEALKKKVDAGAEYLVTQIFFDNDYYYRLVREARKIGITVPILAGIMPITNAKSLIRTTKMCGCTIPYQLSTMIEAHYDNPEAMKEIGINYAAQQIIDLITNGVDGIHIYTMNRAETAQRVFDSIPAVLKELN
;
A
#
# COMPACT_ATOMS: atom_id res chain seq x y z
N SER A 1 -30.37 -13.61 -10.19
CA SER A 1 -29.27 -14.41 -10.79
C SER A 1 -28.18 -13.55 -11.44
N VAL A 2 -28.44 -12.27 -11.76
CA VAL A 2 -27.43 -11.34 -12.32
C VAL A 2 -26.34 -10.99 -11.28
N SER A 3 -26.68 -10.91 -9.99
CA SER A 3 -25.73 -10.62 -8.91
C SER A 3 -24.72 -11.75 -8.65
N ARG A 4 -25.08 -13.02 -8.91
CA ARG A 4 -24.15 -14.16 -8.80
C ARG A 4 -23.10 -14.13 -9.92
N GLY A 5 -23.48 -13.79 -11.15
CA GLY A 5 -22.54 -13.71 -12.28
C GLY A 5 -21.49 -12.61 -12.14
N LEU A 6 -21.85 -11.43 -11.58
CA LEU A 6 -20.92 -10.34 -11.32
C LEU A 6 -19.89 -10.71 -10.21
N GLY A 7 -20.34 -11.43 -9.17
CA GLY A 7 -19.43 -11.94 -8.14
C GLY A 7 -18.41 -12.95 -8.68
N ASP A 8 -18.83 -13.84 -9.56
CA ASP A 8 -17.96 -14.86 -10.17
C ASP A 8 -16.95 -14.25 -11.15
N VAL A 9 -17.35 -13.23 -11.93
CA VAL A 9 -16.45 -12.51 -12.85
C VAL A 9 -15.38 -11.75 -12.04
N TYR A 10 -15.78 -11.06 -10.97
CA TYR A 10 -14.86 -10.35 -10.10
C TYR A 10 -13.87 -11.29 -9.41
N LYS A 11 -14.33 -12.44 -8.89
CA LYS A 11 -13.46 -13.48 -8.32
C LYS A 11 -12.45 -13.98 -9.36
N ARG A 12 -12.89 -14.35 -10.55
CA ARG A 12 -12.00 -14.82 -11.62
C ARG A 12 -10.93 -13.78 -11.99
N GLN A 13 -11.29 -12.51 -12.02
CA GLN A 13 -10.33 -11.42 -12.30
C GLN A 13 -9.28 -11.29 -11.19
N ILE A 14 -9.67 -11.38 -9.92
CA ILE A 14 -8.73 -11.36 -8.79
C ILE A 14 -7.79 -12.56 -8.85
N TYR A 15 -8.32 -13.78 -9.01
CA TYR A 15 -7.49 -14.99 -9.09
C TYR A 15 -6.51 -14.94 -10.27
N SER A 16 -6.94 -14.49 -11.46
CA SER A 16 -6.05 -14.30 -12.60
C SER A 16 -4.96 -13.28 -12.33
N THR A 17 -5.27 -12.21 -11.57
CA THR A 17 -4.28 -11.22 -11.16
C THR A 17 -3.26 -11.82 -10.19
N ILE A 18 -3.72 -12.58 -9.17
CA ILE A 18 -2.84 -13.25 -8.21
C ILE A 18 -1.92 -14.24 -8.93
N GLU A 19 -2.47 -15.06 -9.84
CA GLU A 19 -1.68 -15.99 -10.65
C GLU A 19 -0.59 -15.27 -11.45
N GLY A 20 -0.92 -14.12 -12.05
CA GLY A 20 0.04 -13.29 -12.76
C GLY A 20 1.14 -12.73 -11.85
N LEU A 21 0.75 -12.26 -10.65
CA LEU A 21 1.70 -11.73 -9.66
C LEU A 21 2.58 -12.83 -9.06
N ALA A 22 2.03 -14.03 -8.83
CA ALA A 22 2.77 -15.16 -8.29
C ALA A 22 3.97 -15.56 -9.16
N LYS A 23 3.87 -15.37 -10.48
CA LYS A 23 4.99 -15.61 -11.42
C LYS A 23 6.18 -14.70 -11.19
N LEU A 24 5.99 -13.56 -10.53
CA LEU A 24 7.05 -12.63 -10.17
C LEU A 24 7.82 -13.06 -8.91
N SER A 25 7.35 -14.11 -8.22
CA SER A 25 7.91 -14.60 -6.96
C SER A 25 8.12 -13.48 -5.93
N PRO A 26 7.09 -12.66 -5.62
CA PRO A 26 7.22 -11.61 -4.63
C PRO A 26 7.35 -12.22 -3.23
N ASP A 27 8.07 -11.53 -2.32
CA ASP A 27 8.16 -11.93 -0.91
C ASP A 27 6.78 -11.91 -0.22
N PHE A 28 5.93 -10.95 -0.61
CA PHE A 28 4.56 -10.89 -0.14
C PHE A 28 3.63 -10.18 -1.12
N ILE A 29 2.33 -10.41 -0.96
CA ILE A 29 1.27 -9.65 -1.65
C ILE A 29 0.35 -9.01 -0.62
N SER A 30 0.16 -7.69 -0.70
CA SER A 30 -0.78 -6.99 0.16
C SER A 30 -2.19 -6.95 -0.44
N VAL A 31 -3.19 -7.14 0.41
CA VAL A 31 -4.60 -7.17 0.04
C VAL A 31 -5.31 -5.99 0.67
N THR A 32 -5.82 -5.08 -0.16
CA THR A 32 -6.50 -3.87 0.31
C THR A 32 -7.79 -4.19 1.04
N TYR A 33 -8.06 -3.44 2.10
CA TYR A 33 -9.36 -3.42 2.77
C TYR A 33 -10.32 -2.57 1.94
N GLY A 34 -11.46 -3.11 1.56
CA GLY A 34 -12.36 -2.43 0.64
C GLY A 34 -12.91 -1.12 1.19
N ALA A 35 -12.62 -0.03 0.51
CA ALA A 35 -13.28 1.24 0.76
C ALA A 35 -14.79 1.09 0.50
N GLY A 36 -15.62 1.34 1.52
CA GLY A 36 -17.08 1.38 1.36
C GLY A 36 -17.86 0.19 1.93
N GLY A 37 -17.30 -0.60 2.84
CA GLY A 37 -18.07 -1.55 3.68
C GLY A 37 -18.58 -2.84 2.99
N SER A 38 -18.64 -2.91 1.67
CA SER A 38 -19.17 -4.09 0.93
C SER A 38 -18.17 -5.24 0.75
N THR A 39 -16.92 -5.04 1.15
CA THR A 39 -15.81 -6.00 1.00
C THR A 39 -15.19 -6.44 2.33
N LYS A 40 -15.76 -6.03 3.47
CA LYS A 40 -15.45 -6.64 4.77
C LYS A 40 -15.62 -8.16 4.62
N GLY A 41 -14.62 -8.93 4.94
CA GLY A 41 -14.61 -10.39 4.79
C GLY A 41 -13.95 -10.94 3.54
N LYS A 42 -13.87 -10.20 2.44
CA LYS A 42 -13.15 -10.66 1.23
C LYS A 42 -11.63 -10.53 1.35
N THR A 43 -11.15 -9.59 2.16
CA THR A 43 -9.71 -9.41 2.42
C THR A 43 -9.11 -10.68 3.00
N VAL A 44 -9.75 -11.28 4.02
CA VAL A 44 -9.30 -12.53 4.63
C VAL A 44 -9.33 -13.69 3.62
N GLU A 45 -10.42 -13.81 2.82
CA GLU A 45 -10.54 -14.85 1.79
C GLU A 45 -9.40 -14.74 0.75
N ILE A 46 -9.15 -13.54 0.23
CA ILE A 46 -8.10 -13.31 -0.78
C ILE A 46 -6.71 -13.54 -0.18
N ALA A 47 -6.44 -13.02 1.01
CA ALA A 47 -5.18 -13.22 1.71
C ALA A 47 -4.90 -14.71 1.99
N SER A 48 -5.94 -15.48 2.37
CA SER A 48 -5.86 -16.92 2.58
C SER A 48 -5.50 -17.67 1.29
N VAL A 49 -6.11 -17.30 0.15
CA VAL A 49 -5.77 -17.89 -1.15
C VAL A 49 -4.33 -17.62 -1.54
N ILE A 50 -3.85 -16.39 -1.39
CA ILE A 50 -2.46 -16.03 -1.67
C ILE A 50 -1.51 -16.90 -0.87
N LYS A 51 -1.74 -17.03 0.44
CA LYS A 51 -0.87 -17.79 1.33
C LYS A 51 -0.95 -19.28 1.10
N HIS A 52 -2.13 -19.87 1.03
CA HIS A 52 -2.30 -21.33 1.04
C HIS A 52 -2.29 -21.99 -0.33
N GLU A 53 -2.75 -21.29 -1.39
CA GLU A 53 -2.77 -21.84 -2.74
C GLU A 53 -1.51 -21.48 -3.53
N TYR A 54 -0.94 -20.29 -3.30
CA TYR A 54 0.26 -19.83 -4.02
C TYR A 54 1.54 -19.87 -3.19
N GLY A 55 1.45 -20.12 -1.87
CA GLY A 55 2.62 -20.20 -0.98
C GLY A 55 3.36 -18.87 -0.81
N ILE A 56 2.69 -17.74 -1.04
CA ILE A 56 3.26 -16.39 -0.92
C ILE A 56 2.72 -15.76 0.35
N GLU A 57 3.59 -15.09 1.13
CA GLU A 57 3.13 -14.36 2.30
C GLU A 57 2.10 -13.28 1.91
N SER A 58 1.07 -13.16 2.71
CA SER A 58 0.03 -12.16 2.49
C SER A 58 -0.01 -11.14 3.62
N VAL A 59 -0.24 -9.87 3.25
CA VAL A 59 -0.41 -8.77 4.19
C VAL A 59 -1.84 -8.26 4.06
N ALA A 60 -2.64 -8.43 5.10
CA ALA A 60 -4.00 -7.93 5.10
C ALA A 60 -4.04 -6.45 5.54
N HIS A 61 -4.62 -5.58 4.72
CA HIS A 61 -4.91 -4.23 5.17
C HIS A 61 -6.07 -4.27 6.17
N LEU A 62 -5.96 -3.50 7.25
CA LEU A 62 -6.99 -3.33 8.24
C LEU A 62 -7.16 -1.83 8.56
N SER A 63 -8.38 -1.33 8.39
CA SER A 63 -8.71 0.08 8.57
C SER A 63 -9.57 0.27 9.80
N CYS A 64 -9.30 1.31 10.60
CA CYS A 64 -9.95 1.53 11.88
C CYS A 64 -10.99 2.66 11.91
N ILE A 65 -10.99 3.59 10.94
CA ILE A 65 -11.78 4.84 11.03
C ILE A 65 -13.29 4.66 11.22
N SER A 66 -13.85 3.57 10.77
CA SER A 66 -15.28 3.26 10.91
C SER A 66 -15.50 1.92 11.62
N SER A 67 -14.54 1.49 12.42
CA SER A 67 -14.56 0.19 13.09
C SER A 67 -14.61 0.37 14.59
N THR A 68 -15.39 -0.47 15.26
CA THR A 68 -15.36 -0.62 16.71
C THR A 68 -14.20 -1.53 17.14
N LYS A 69 -13.87 -1.53 18.43
CA LYS A 69 -12.90 -2.47 19.00
C LYS A 69 -13.33 -3.92 18.82
N GLU A 70 -14.60 -4.19 18.89
CA GLU A 70 -15.21 -5.49 18.63
C GLU A 70 -15.05 -5.90 17.16
N ASP A 71 -15.28 -4.97 16.20
CA ASP A 71 -15.04 -5.23 14.78
C ASP A 71 -13.56 -5.61 14.53
N ILE A 72 -12.63 -4.86 15.13
CA ILE A 72 -11.19 -5.13 14.98
C ILE A 72 -10.82 -6.49 15.58
N LYS A 73 -11.32 -6.82 16.79
CA LYS A 73 -11.10 -8.15 17.38
C LYS A 73 -11.61 -9.26 16.47
N TYR A 74 -12.83 -9.11 15.96
CA TYR A 74 -13.45 -10.09 15.07
C TYR A 74 -12.62 -10.31 13.79
N GLU A 75 -12.17 -9.24 13.13
CA GLU A 75 -11.35 -9.37 11.93
C GLU A 75 -9.96 -9.96 12.24
N CYS A 76 -9.32 -9.60 13.36
CA CYS A 76 -8.06 -10.19 13.79
C CYS A 76 -8.20 -11.69 14.09
N GLU A 77 -9.28 -12.14 14.76
CA GLU A 77 -9.54 -13.55 14.98
C GLU A 77 -9.71 -14.31 13.66
N ARG A 78 -10.44 -13.74 12.70
CA ARG A 78 -10.60 -14.34 11.37
C ARG A 78 -9.28 -14.45 10.61
N LEU A 79 -8.43 -13.42 10.68
CA LEU A 79 -7.08 -13.45 10.09
C LEU A 79 -6.23 -14.55 10.73
N LYS A 80 -6.26 -14.63 12.06
CA LYS A 80 -5.56 -15.69 12.82
C LYS A 80 -6.04 -17.08 12.44
N GLU A 81 -7.35 -17.31 12.39
CA GLU A 81 -7.94 -18.60 11.98
C GLU A 81 -7.56 -18.97 10.54
N ALA A 82 -7.43 -17.97 9.65
CA ALA A 82 -6.97 -18.14 8.29
C ALA A 82 -5.43 -18.29 8.17
N GLY A 83 -4.67 -18.25 9.28
CA GLY A 83 -3.23 -18.34 9.28
C GLY A 83 -2.52 -17.13 8.66
N ILE A 84 -3.14 -15.95 8.69
CA ILE A 84 -2.57 -14.70 8.18
C ILE A 84 -1.90 -13.98 9.35
N ASP A 85 -0.59 -13.77 9.23
CA ASP A 85 0.23 -13.27 10.31
C ASP A 85 0.65 -11.79 10.11
N ASN A 86 0.36 -11.19 8.95
CA ASN A 86 0.82 -9.84 8.62
C ASN A 86 -0.35 -8.89 8.40
N ILE A 87 -0.32 -7.75 9.10
CA ILE A 87 -1.35 -6.70 9.00
C ILE A 87 -0.71 -5.36 8.66
N LEU A 88 -1.21 -4.71 7.61
CA LEU A 88 -0.98 -3.29 7.37
C LEU A 88 -2.10 -2.47 8.01
N ALA A 89 -1.79 -1.87 9.15
CA ALA A 89 -2.73 -1.06 9.91
C ALA A 89 -2.85 0.34 9.31
N LEU A 90 -4.08 0.72 8.97
CA LEU A 90 -4.40 1.99 8.34
C LEU A 90 -5.47 2.72 9.17
N ARG A 91 -5.46 4.05 9.14
CA ARG A 91 -6.60 4.81 9.61
C ARG A 91 -7.82 4.54 8.70
N GLY A 92 -7.60 4.61 7.41
CA GLY A 92 -8.62 4.63 6.39
C GLY A 92 -9.10 6.05 6.08
N ASP A 93 -9.89 6.17 5.01
CA ASP A 93 -10.51 7.44 4.60
C ASP A 93 -11.86 7.60 5.26
N TYR A 94 -12.27 8.86 5.49
CA TYR A 94 -13.61 9.16 5.94
C TYR A 94 -14.64 8.67 4.90
N PRO A 95 -15.78 8.09 5.33
CA PRO A 95 -16.81 7.67 4.39
C PRO A 95 -17.30 8.84 3.54
N ALA A 96 -17.44 8.61 2.23
CA ALA A 96 -17.95 9.62 1.30
C ALA A 96 -19.39 10.03 1.60
N ASP A 97 -20.17 9.13 2.19
CA ASP A 97 -21.50 9.39 2.74
C ASP A 97 -21.41 9.54 4.26
N ALA A 98 -21.24 10.80 4.68
CA ALA A 98 -21.05 11.15 6.09
C ALA A 98 -22.37 11.34 6.88
N THR A 99 -23.52 10.99 6.32
CA THR A 99 -24.84 11.27 6.96
C THR A 99 -25.02 10.58 8.31
N ASN A 100 -24.28 9.49 8.57
CA ASN A 100 -24.28 8.77 9.85
C ASN A 100 -22.87 8.62 10.46
N PHE A 101 -21.90 9.41 10.01
CA PHE A 101 -20.54 9.35 10.51
C PHE A 101 -20.27 10.52 11.47
N ASP A 102 -19.97 10.18 12.72
CA ASP A 102 -19.61 11.14 13.77
C ASP A 102 -18.11 11.08 14.04
N PRO A 103 -17.32 12.04 13.54
CA PRO A 103 -15.87 12.05 13.73
C PRO A 103 -15.45 12.31 15.19
N GLU A 104 -16.34 12.79 16.06
CA GLU A 104 -16.03 13.05 17.46
C GLU A 104 -16.22 11.81 18.34
N ASN A 105 -16.93 10.78 17.83
CA ASN A 105 -17.27 9.58 18.60
C ASN A 105 -16.66 8.32 17.99
N LEU A 106 -15.38 8.40 17.57
CA LEU A 106 -14.62 7.27 17.02
C LEU A 106 -13.91 6.51 18.14
N GLU A 107 -13.87 5.18 18.03
CA GLU A 107 -13.06 4.35 18.93
C GLU A 107 -11.57 4.35 18.58
N PHE A 108 -11.26 4.71 17.33
CA PHE A 108 -9.90 4.88 16.82
C PHE A 108 -9.82 6.13 15.94
N HIS A 109 -8.85 7.00 16.22
CA HIS A 109 -8.59 8.20 15.42
C HIS A 109 -7.37 8.02 14.51
N TYR A 110 -6.43 7.13 14.90
CA TYR A 110 -5.16 6.93 14.21
C TYR A 110 -4.78 5.47 14.08
N ALA A 111 -4.00 5.16 13.05
CA ALA A 111 -3.45 3.81 12.85
C ALA A 111 -2.50 3.37 14.00
N SER A 112 -1.89 4.31 14.72
CA SER A 112 -1.09 3.99 15.91
C SER A 112 -1.93 3.39 17.04
N GLU A 113 -3.14 3.90 17.25
CA GLU A 113 -4.08 3.35 18.24
C GLU A 113 -4.56 1.94 17.86
N LEU A 114 -4.72 1.70 16.54
CA LEU A 114 -5.01 0.36 16.02
C LEU A 114 -3.85 -0.60 16.29
N ASN A 115 -2.60 -0.19 16.02
CA ASN A 115 -1.42 -1.02 16.30
C ASN A 115 -1.31 -1.36 17.79
N GLU A 116 -1.46 -0.36 18.66
CA GLU A 116 -1.43 -0.54 20.11
C GLU A 116 -2.50 -1.54 20.57
N PHE A 117 -3.73 -1.35 20.10
CA PHE A 117 -4.85 -2.23 20.42
C PHE A 117 -4.61 -3.69 19.98
N ILE A 118 -4.11 -3.90 18.74
CA ILE A 118 -3.79 -5.24 18.25
C ILE A 118 -2.64 -5.83 19.07
N GLY A 119 -1.57 -5.06 19.32
CA GLY A 119 -0.43 -5.48 20.11
C GLY A 119 -0.80 -5.90 21.54
N GLU A 120 -1.76 -5.23 22.18
CA GLU A 120 -2.25 -5.57 23.52
C GLU A 120 -3.09 -6.85 23.53
N HIS A 121 -3.98 -7.04 22.57
CA HIS A 121 -4.97 -8.13 22.56
C HIS A 121 -4.47 -9.40 21.88
N PHE A 122 -3.54 -9.27 20.93
CA PHE A 122 -3.01 -10.36 20.10
C PHE A 122 -1.47 -10.47 20.17
N LYS A 123 -0.90 -10.37 21.35
CA LYS A 123 0.55 -10.32 21.62
C LYS A 123 1.36 -11.34 20.81
N GLY A 124 2.21 -10.83 19.92
CA GLY A 124 3.12 -11.64 19.11
C GLY A 124 2.43 -12.52 18.06
N GLN A 125 1.13 -12.33 17.81
CA GLN A 125 0.40 -13.07 16.80
C GLN A 125 0.59 -12.49 15.41
N PHE A 126 0.71 -11.16 15.31
CA PHE A 126 0.79 -10.43 14.03
C PHE A 126 2.06 -9.61 13.94
N CYS A 127 2.70 -9.64 12.79
CA CYS A 127 3.63 -8.62 12.34
C CYS A 127 2.82 -7.41 11.86
N LEU A 128 2.98 -6.29 12.53
CA LEU A 128 2.25 -5.06 12.23
C LEU A 128 3.07 -4.14 11.33
N SER A 129 2.43 -3.50 10.39
CA SER A 129 3.06 -2.49 9.54
C SER A 129 2.20 -1.23 9.44
N GLY A 130 2.78 -0.18 8.91
CA GLY A 130 2.09 1.09 8.77
C GLY A 130 2.43 1.83 7.49
N ALA A 131 1.55 2.72 7.06
CA ALA A 131 1.82 3.63 5.97
C ALA A 131 2.64 4.85 6.44
N CYS A 132 3.54 5.35 5.57
CA CYS A 132 4.26 6.60 5.75
C CYS A 132 4.25 7.44 4.46
N TYR A 133 4.58 8.72 4.54
CA TYR A 133 4.35 9.67 3.46
C TYR A 133 5.64 10.42 3.11
N PRO A 134 6.28 10.14 1.97
CA PRO A 134 7.51 10.82 1.56
C PRO A 134 7.36 12.33 1.42
N GLU A 135 6.20 12.79 0.94
CA GLU A 135 5.90 14.21 0.72
C GLU A 135 5.13 14.88 1.86
N THR A 136 4.73 14.15 2.88
CA THR A 136 3.90 14.59 4.02
C THR A 136 2.43 14.18 3.84
N HIS A 137 1.80 13.70 4.91
CA HIS A 137 0.37 13.45 4.94
C HIS A 137 -0.42 14.76 4.76
N GLN A 138 -1.46 14.76 3.92
CA GLN A 138 -2.20 15.98 3.58
C GLN A 138 -2.85 16.69 4.78
N GLU A 139 -3.21 15.95 5.82
CA GLU A 139 -3.80 16.49 7.04
C GLU A 139 -2.74 16.88 8.12
N ALA A 140 -1.46 16.64 7.86
CA ALA A 140 -0.42 16.97 8.83
C ALA A 140 0.01 18.45 8.72
N ASP A 141 0.24 19.09 9.87
CA ASP A 141 0.82 20.43 9.95
C ASP A 141 2.32 20.43 9.60
N GLY A 142 2.63 19.93 8.40
CA GLY A 142 3.98 19.87 7.85
C GLY A 142 4.74 18.60 8.20
N PHE A 143 5.86 18.44 7.51
CA PHE A 143 6.69 17.22 7.52
C PHE A 143 7.15 16.80 8.92
N LYS A 144 7.51 17.76 9.79
CA LYS A 144 7.96 17.45 11.14
C LYS A 144 6.85 16.78 11.97
N LYS A 145 5.62 17.28 11.87
CA LYS A 145 4.47 16.72 12.59
C LYS A 145 4.10 15.34 12.07
N ASP A 146 4.17 15.15 10.75
CA ASP A 146 3.96 13.84 10.14
C ASP A 146 5.01 12.82 10.59
N LEU A 147 6.27 13.24 10.69
CA LEU A 147 7.36 12.41 11.19
C LEU A 147 7.21 12.04 12.68
N GLU A 148 6.73 12.97 13.54
CA GLU A 148 6.38 12.69 14.93
C GLU A 148 5.23 11.68 15.03
N ALA A 149 4.21 11.78 14.17
CA ALA A 149 3.11 10.81 14.09
C ALA A 149 3.58 9.44 13.59
N LEU A 150 4.53 9.41 12.64
CA LEU A 150 5.15 8.18 12.18
C LEU A 150 5.93 7.48 13.30
N LYS A 151 6.67 8.25 14.12
CA LYS A 151 7.37 7.69 15.29
C LYS A 151 6.41 7.02 16.26
N LYS A 152 5.28 7.66 16.57
CA LYS A 152 4.22 7.06 17.41
C LYS A 152 3.71 5.75 16.84
N LYS A 153 3.55 5.65 15.52
CA LYS A 153 3.10 4.43 14.85
C LYS A 153 4.10 3.28 15.00
N VAL A 154 5.40 3.59 14.89
CA VAL A 154 6.47 2.61 15.12
C VAL A 154 6.53 2.21 16.59
N ASP A 155 6.47 3.18 17.52
CA ASP A 155 6.47 2.92 18.96
C ASP A 155 5.25 2.09 19.42
N ALA A 156 4.13 2.19 18.68
CA ALA A 156 2.93 1.38 18.88
C ALA A 156 3.03 -0.03 18.24
N GLY A 157 4.19 -0.42 17.72
CA GLY A 157 4.47 -1.80 17.29
C GLY A 157 4.55 -2.03 15.78
N ALA A 158 4.60 -0.98 14.93
CA ALA A 158 4.87 -1.21 13.51
C ALA A 158 6.32 -1.68 13.30
N GLU A 159 6.48 -2.85 12.71
CA GLU A 159 7.77 -3.51 12.48
C GLU A 159 8.39 -3.17 11.13
N TYR A 160 7.60 -2.70 10.18
CA TYR A 160 8.05 -2.09 8.93
C TYR A 160 7.03 -1.06 8.43
N LEU A 161 7.46 -0.25 7.47
CA LEU A 161 6.64 0.80 6.89
C LEU A 161 6.57 0.65 5.37
N VAL A 162 5.45 1.04 4.79
CA VAL A 162 5.27 1.14 3.34
C VAL A 162 4.94 2.58 2.99
N THR A 163 5.66 3.17 2.04
CA THR A 163 5.38 4.56 1.68
C THR A 163 4.12 4.67 0.82
N GLN A 164 3.44 5.81 0.93
CA GLN A 164 2.55 6.27 -0.12
C GLN A 164 3.34 6.44 -1.42
N ILE A 165 2.66 6.42 -2.57
CA ILE A 165 3.29 6.66 -3.86
C ILE A 165 4.00 8.01 -3.89
N PHE A 166 5.09 8.09 -4.63
CA PHE A 166 5.86 9.29 -4.95
C PHE A 166 6.50 9.13 -6.32
N PHE A 167 6.88 10.22 -6.96
CA PHE A 167 7.50 10.22 -8.28
C PHE A 167 8.88 10.86 -8.29
N ASP A 168 9.32 11.40 -7.17
CA ASP A 168 10.67 11.95 -6.95
C ASP A 168 11.32 11.22 -5.77
N ASN A 169 12.40 10.50 -6.04
CA ASN A 169 13.09 9.69 -5.04
C ASN A 169 13.75 10.53 -3.93
N ASP A 170 14.00 11.81 -4.16
CA ASP A 170 14.56 12.71 -3.14
C ASP A 170 13.63 12.83 -1.92
N TYR A 171 12.30 12.76 -2.12
CA TYR A 171 11.35 12.73 -1.00
C TYR A 171 11.51 11.47 -0.15
N TYR A 172 11.70 10.31 -0.78
CA TYR A 172 11.97 9.06 -0.06
C TYR A 172 13.27 9.14 0.73
N TYR A 173 14.36 9.60 0.10
CA TYR A 173 15.65 9.73 0.78
C TYR A 173 15.58 10.71 1.95
N ARG A 174 14.86 11.82 1.80
CA ARG A 174 14.61 12.76 2.89
C ARG A 174 13.84 12.08 4.02
N LEU A 175 12.75 11.38 3.73
CA LEU A 175 11.95 10.67 4.73
C LEU A 175 12.84 9.70 5.52
N VAL A 176 13.57 8.82 4.85
CA VAL A 176 14.44 7.83 5.51
C VAL A 176 15.47 8.50 6.38
N ARG A 177 16.19 9.48 5.86
CA ARG A 177 17.21 10.23 6.61
C ARG A 177 16.65 10.88 7.88
N GLU A 178 15.52 11.56 7.78
CA GLU A 178 14.92 12.23 8.93
C GLU A 178 14.28 11.23 9.91
N ALA A 179 13.69 10.13 9.42
CA ALA A 179 13.18 9.04 10.25
C ALA A 179 14.29 8.41 11.10
N ARG A 180 15.46 8.13 10.50
CA ARG A 180 16.61 7.57 11.22
C ARG A 180 17.11 8.52 12.34
N LYS A 181 17.09 9.84 12.12
CA LYS A 181 17.50 10.83 13.13
C LYS A 181 16.62 10.82 14.38
N ILE A 182 15.35 10.47 14.26
CA ILE A 182 14.43 10.38 15.41
C ILE A 182 14.27 8.97 15.95
N GLY A 183 15.13 8.04 15.53
CA GLY A 183 15.21 6.67 16.05
C GLY A 183 14.19 5.70 15.45
N ILE A 184 13.66 5.97 14.27
CA ILE A 184 12.92 4.99 13.48
C ILE A 184 13.94 4.11 12.75
N THR A 185 14.08 2.86 13.18
CA THR A 185 15.06 1.90 12.63
C THR A 185 14.43 0.78 11.80
N VAL A 186 13.11 0.66 11.83
CA VAL A 186 12.39 -0.36 11.07
C VAL A 186 12.55 -0.14 9.55
N PRO A 187 12.46 -1.19 8.73
CA PRO A 187 12.50 -1.08 7.27
C PRO A 187 11.42 -0.13 6.73
N ILE A 188 11.76 0.63 5.69
CA ILE A 188 10.84 1.52 4.98
C ILE A 188 10.84 1.12 3.51
N LEU A 189 9.76 0.43 3.10
CA LEU A 189 9.60 -0.03 1.74
C LEU A 189 9.11 1.11 0.84
N ALA A 190 9.77 1.30 -0.29
CA ALA A 190 9.40 2.32 -1.27
C ALA A 190 8.19 1.88 -2.11
N GLY A 191 7.10 2.61 -2.01
CA GLY A 191 5.87 2.37 -2.75
C GLY A 191 5.92 2.98 -4.15
N ILE A 192 6.02 2.16 -5.17
CA ILE A 192 6.14 2.56 -6.58
C ILE A 192 4.86 2.21 -7.33
N MET A 193 4.30 3.17 -8.05
CA MET A 193 3.13 2.97 -8.90
C MET A 193 3.48 3.21 -10.36
N PRO A 194 3.55 2.17 -11.19
CA PRO A 194 3.72 2.35 -12.63
C PRO A 194 2.54 3.10 -13.25
N ILE A 195 2.82 4.14 -13.98
CA ILE A 195 1.83 4.97 -14.66
C ILE A 195 1.32 4.22 -15.89
N THR A 196 0.01 4.14 -16.07
CA THR A 196 -0.58 3.49 -17.25
C THR A 196 -1.52 4.40 -18.02
N ASN A 197 -1.91 5.53 -17.43
CA ASN A 197 -2.88 6.45 -18.00
C ASN A 197 -2.76 7.83 -17.36
N ALA A 198 -2.71 8.89 -18.16
CA ALA A 198 -2.54 10.27 -17.70
C ALA A 198 -3.68 10.74 -16.77
N LYS A 199 -4.94 10.49 -17.13
CA LYS A 199 -6.10 10.89 -16.31
C LYS A 199 -6.10 10.22 -14.94
N SER A 200 -5.79 8.92 -14.92
CA SER A 200 -5.69 8.14 -13.67
C SER A 200 -4.57 8.67 -12.79
N LEU A 201 -3.40 8.98 -13.36
CA LEU A 201 -2.28 9.57 -12.63
C LEU A 201 -2.67 10.89 -11.97
N ILE A 202 -3.20 11.86 -12.74
CA ILE A 202 -3.59 13.17 -12.21
C ILE A 202 -4.60 13.04 -11.06
N ARG A 203 -5.56 12.13 -11.19
CA ARG A 203 -6.54 11.86 -10.12
C ARG A 203 -5.86 11.28 -8.89
N THR A 204 -4.99 10.29 -9.06
CA THR A 204 -4.32 9.61 -7.95
C THR A 204 -3.34 10.52 -7.23
N THR A 205 -2.54 11.32 -7.96
CA THR A 205 -1.61 12.27 -7.34
C THR A 205 -2.35 13.34 -6.53
N LYS A 206 -3.50 13.81 -7.02
CA LYS A 206 -4.34 14.74 -6.27
C LYS A 206 -4.92 14.09 -4.99
N MET A 207 -5.35 12.84 -5.08
CA MET A 207 -5.86 12.08 -3.92
C MET A 207 -4.77 11.82 -2.88
N CYS A 208 -3.57 11.46 -3.32
CA CYS A 208 -2.45 11.10 -2.44
C CYS A 208 -1.61 12.29 -1.99
N GLY A 209 -1.83 13.48 -2.56
CA GLY A 209 -1.04 14.68 -2.28
C GLY A 209 0.40 14.61 -2.78
N CYS A 210 0.67 13.81 -3.83
CA CYS A 210 2.02 13.68 -4.37
C CYS A 210 2.27 14.61 -5.56
N THR A 211 3.50 15.06 -5.65
CA THR A 211 4.00 15.96 -6.70
C THR A 211 4.36 15.18 -7.96
N ILE A 212 4.03 15.72 -9.12
CA ILE A 212 4.52 15.21 -10.40
C ILE A 212 5.77 16.04 -10.77
N PRO A 213 6.97 15.43 -10.87
CA PRO A 213 8.18 16.14 -11.27
C PRO A 213 8.04 16.77 -12.67
N TYR A 214 8.73 17.89 -12.89
CA TYR A 214 8.65 18.61 -14.17
C TYR A 214 8.94 17.73 -15.39
N GLN A 215 9.97 16.91 -15.32
CA GLN A 215 10.30 15.99 -16.41
C GLN A 215 9.16 15.02 -16.72
N LEU A 216 8.50 14.48 -15.70
CA LEU A 216 7.37 13.58 -15.87
C LEU A 216 6.14 14.31 -16.40
N SER A 217 5.86 15.54 -15.92
CA SER A 217 4.72 16.33 -16.40
C SER A 217 4.82 16.65 -17.88
N THR A 218 6.01 17.00 -18.38
CA THR A 218 6.24 17.27 -19.82
C THR A 218 6.01 16.02 -20.69
N MET A 219 6.40 14.85 -20.22
CA MET A 219 6.14 13.58 -20.92
C MET A 219 4.64 13.28 -20.97
N ILE A 220 3.93 13.48 -19.84
CA ILE A 220 2.49 13.28 -19.74
C ILE A 220 1.73 14.23 -20.69
N GLU A 221 2.08 15.50 -20.69
CA GLU A 221 1.46 16.50 -21.56
C GLU A 221 1.64 16.16 -23.04
N ALA A 222 2.85 15.76 -23.43
CA ALA A 222 3.17 15.42 -24.82
C ALA A 222 2.44 14.15 -25.32
N HIS A 223 2.06 13.24 -24.42
CA HIS A 223 1.47 11.95 -24.78
C HIS A 223 0.10 11.70 -24.14
N TYR A 224 -0.56 12.75 -23.67
CA TYR A 224 -1.80 12.67 -22.88
C TYR A 224 -2.90 11.82 -23.53
N ASP A 225 -3.10 11.95 -24.84
CA ASP A 225 -4.12 11.25 -25.62
C ASP A 225 -3.62 9.93 -26.25
N ASN A 226 -2.38 9.51 -25.93
CA ASN A 226 -1.81 8.26 -26.42
C ASN A 226 -1.61 7.24 -25.26
N PRO A 227 -2.59 6.34 -25.01
CA PRO A 227 -2.52 5.41 -23.90
C PRO A 227 -1.35 4.41 -23.97
N GLU A 228 -0.95 4.03 -25.18
CA GLU A 228 0.17 3.08 -25.37
C GLU A 228 1.49 3.75 -25.02
N ALA A 229 1.74 4.95 -25.53
CA ALA A 229 2.92 5.74 -25.19
C ALA A 229 2.95 6.04 -23.67
N MET A 230 1.81 6.41 -23.08
CA MET A 230 1.72 6.64 -21.62
C MET A 230 2.06 5.40 -20.80
N LYS A 231 1.63 4.21 -21.24
CA LYS A 231 1.97 2.94 -20.58
C LYS A 231 3.48 2.66 -20.67
N GLU A 232 4.10 2.90 -21.82
CA GLU A 232 5.55 2.72 -21.99
C GLU A 232 6.36 3.71 -21.15
N ILE A 233 5.99 4.98 -21.17
CA ILE A 233 6.60 6.03 -20.33
C ILE A 233 6.51 5.65 -18.86
N GLY A 234 5.33 5.23 -18.39
CA GLY A 234 5.13 4.90 -16.99
C GLY A 234 5.90 3.66 -16.53
N ILE A 235 6.03 2.64 -17.36
CA ILE A 235 6.83 1.46 -17.09
C ILE A 235 8.32 1.83 -16.99
N ASN A 236 8.83 2.58 -17.97
CA ASN A 236 10.21 3.03 -17.96
C ASN A 236 10.54 3.96 -16.79
N TYR A 237 9.61 4.87 -16.45
CA TYR A 237 9.78 5.77 -15.31
C TYR A 237 9.85 5.00 -13.99
N ALA A 238 8.95 4.05 -13.76
CA ALA A 238 8.97 3.19 -12.58
C ALA A 238 10.26 2.36 -12.51
N ALA A 239 10.71 1.81 -13.64
CA ALA A 239 11.97 1.07 -13.71
C ALA A 239 13.17 1.94 -13.33
N GLN A 240 13.25 3.19 -13.80
CA GLN A 240 14.30 4.13 -13.43
C GLN A 240 14.25 4.50 -11.94
N GLN A 241 13.06 4.74 -11.38
CA GLN A 241 12.92 4.97 -9.93
C GLN A 241 13.46 3.78 -9.13
N ILE A 242 13.11 2.55 -9.52
CA ILE A 242 13.55 1.33 -8.84
C ILE A 242 15.05 1.15 -8.93
N ILE A 243 15.67 1.36 -10.11
CA ILE A 243 17.12 1.30 -10.29
C ILE A 243 17.82 2.27 -9.34
N ASP A 244 17.36 3.52 -9.28
CA ASP A 244 17.95 4.53 -8.42
C ASP A 244 17.78 4.18 -6.93
N LEU A 245 16.60 3.71 -6.51
CA LEU A 245 16.33 3.30 -5.14
C LEU A 245 17.21 2.12 -4.71
N ILE A 246 17.37 1.09 -5.54
CA ILE A 246 18.22 -0.07 -5.26
C ILE A 246 19.68 0.37 -5.16
N THR A 247 20.16 1.19 -6.11
CA THR A 247 21.50 1.75 -6.10
C THR A 247 21.83 2.50 -4.82
N ASN A 248 20.83 3.16 -4.22
CA ASN A 248 20.97 3.91 -2.98
C ASN A 248 20.59 3.13 -1.72
N GLY A 249 20.44 1.81 -1.80
CA GLY A 249 20.27 0.93 -0.64
C GLY A 249 18.89 1.01 0.01
N VAL A 250 17.83 1.03 -0.81
CA VAL A 250 16.45 0.92 -0.33
C VAL A 250 16.23 -0.38 0.46
N ASP A 251 15.44 -0.32 1.53
CA ASP A 251 15.11 -1.51 2.33
C ASP A 251 14.25 -2.54 1.57
N GLY A 252 13.50 -2.09 0.56
CA GLY A 252 12.68 -2.93 -0.31
C GLY A 252 11.73 -2.11 -1.19
N ILE A 253 11.18 -2.75 -2.20
CA ILE A 253 10.27 -2.13 -3.17
C ILE A 253 8.87 -2.74 -3.04
N HIS A 254 7.86 -1.89 -2.89
CA HIS A 254 6.45 -2.26 -2.92
C HIS A 254 5.78 -1.71 -4.19
N ILE A 255 5.28 -2.58 -5.06
CA ILE A 255 4.63 -2.16 -6.31
C ILE A 255 3.12 -2.07 -6.13
N TYR A 256 2.56 -0.89 -6.37
CA TYR A 256 1.11 -0.68 -6.46
C TYR A 256 0.62 -1.12 -7.84
N THR A 257 0.18 -2.36 -7.93
CA THR A 257 -0.17 -3.00 -9.22
C THR A 257 -1.53 -2.57 -9.76
N MET A 258 -2.41 -2.03 -8.93
CA MET A 258 -3.79 -1.67 -9.26
C MET A 258 -4.54 -2.81 -9.97
N ASN A 259 -4.33 -4.04 -9.50
CA ASN A 259 -4.86 -5.30 -10.10
C ASN A 259 -4.40 -5.53 -11.55
N ARG A 260 -3.22 -5.03 -11.94
CA ARG A 260 -2.64 -5.19 -13.28
C ARG A 260 -1.29 -5.89 -13.20
N ALA A 261 -1.28 -7.20 -13.07
CA ALA A 261 -0.07 -8.02 -12.97
C ALA A 261 0.87 -7.82 -14.18
N GLU A 262 0.32 -7.67 -15.39
CA GLU A 262 1.11 -7.43 -16.62
C GLU A 262 2.00 -6.18 -16.51
N THR A 263 1.50 -5.11 -15.87
CA THR A 263 2.27 -3.87 -15.73
C THR A 263 3.47 -4.07 -14.81
N ALA A 264 3.27 -4.73 -13.67
CA ALA A 264 4.36 -5.08 -12.76
C ALA A 264 5.38 -6.02 -13.44
N GLN A 265 4.89 -7.03 -14.18
CA GLN A 265 5.74 -7.94 -14.95
C GLN A 265 6.65 -7.17 -15.90
N ARG A 266 6.10 -6.25 -16.71
CA ARG A 266 6.89 -5.46 -17.67
C ARG A 266 7.94 -4.58 -17.01
N VAL A 267 7.65 -4.01 -15.83
CA VAL A 267 8.66 -3.26 -15.05
C VAL A 267 9.79 -4.19 -14.66
N PHE A 268 9.50 -5.35 -14.06
CA PHE A 268 10.52 -6.28 -13.59
C PHE A 268 11.32 -6.93 -14.72
N ASP A 269 10.67 -7.25 -15.85
CA ASP A 269 11.33 -7.79 -17.04
C ASP A 269 12.34 -6.80 -17.65
N SER A 270 12.17 -5.50 -17.41
CA SER A 270 13.09 -4.48 -17.91
C SER A 270 14.37 -4.30 -17.08
N ILE A 271 14.39 -4.79 -15.82
CA ILE A 271 15.48 -4.60 -14.87
C ILE A 271 15.88 -5.88 -14.09
N PRO A 272 15.90 -7.07 -14.72
CA PRO A 272 16.05 -8.33 -14.00
C PRO A 272 17.41 -8.50 -13.30
N ALA A 273 18.46 -7.85 -13.81
CA ALA A 273 19.79 -7.90 -13.21
C ALA A 273 19.86 -7.04 -11.93
N VAL A 274 19.25 -5.86 -11.95
CA VAL A 274 19.25 -4.93 -10.81
C VAL A 274 18.41 -5.47 -9.67
N LEU A 275 17.27 -6.12 -9.97
CA LEU A 275 16.42 -6.71 -8.93
C LEU A 275 17.12 -7.79 -8.08
N LYS A 276 18.15 -8.46 -8.63
CA LYS A 276 18.92 -9.45 -7.87
C LYS A 276 19.79 -8.84 -6.76
N GLU A 277 20.00 -7.53 -6.79
CA GLU A 277 20.76 -6.82 -5.76
C GLU A 277 19.94 -6.54 -4.49
N LEU A 278 18.61 -6.74 -4.53
CA LEU A 278 17.74 -6.66 -3.36
C LEU A 278 17.79 -7.91 -2.45
N ASN A 279 18.40 -9.00 -2.90
CA ASN A 279 18.47 -10.29 -2.20
C ASN A 279 19.78 -10.48 -1.43
#